data_1d0aba28a84ddc01ca5914d6f5e47c17
#
_entry.id   1d0aba28a84ddc01ca5914d6f5e47c17
#
_cell.length_a   1.000
_cell.length_b   1.000
_cell.length_c   1.000
_cell.angle_alpha   90.00
_cell.angle_beta   90.00
_cell.angle_gamma   90.00
#
_symmetry.space_group_name_H-M   'P 1'
#
loop_
_entity.id
_entity.type
_entity.pdbx_description
1 polymer ?
#
loop_
_entity_poly.entity_id
_entity_poly.type
_entity_poly.pdbx_seq_one_letter_code
_entity_poly.pdbx_strand_id
1 'polypeptide(L)'
;MASLPRNDGAPPPPPPPPPPPRVLLLRHPHHFSLIDRPLPDGFLFLKPWESPLPFDDFLSSADARAAEAIYSSGREPVTADMLRRLPEARLVVTTSAGLNHIDLAECRRRGVAIACSGDVYTDDVADLAVGLLIDVLRKLSASDRYVRRGSWRSEGEFALGSKLGGKRVGIVGLGRIGEEVAKRLEAFGCAISYHSRKKKPYVSYTFYPNVHELATNCDAIVICCGLTEKTHHMINREVLLALGKDGVIVNIGRGPIIDEKEMVQLLVQGELGGAGLDVFENEPSVPEELLTLDNVVLSPHRAVYTPETLSNLCDLVVGNLEAFFSNKPLLSPVTTAKLDSVGFS
;
A
#
# COMPACT_ATOMS: atom_id res chain seq x y z
N MET A 1 65.64 -49.13 -22.23
CA MET A 1 64.80 -47.92 -22.42
C MET A 1 63.63 -48.05 -21.44
N ALA A 2 63.67 -47.34 -20.35
CA ALA A 2 62.60 -47.37 -19.32
C ALA A 2 61.60 -46.23 -19.69
N SER A 3 60.35 -46.58 -19.93
CA SER A 3 59.26 -45.67 -20.17
C SER A 3 58.84 -45.01 -18.83
N LEU A 4 58.92 -43.65 -18.79
CA LEU A 4 58.38 -42.84 -17.67
C LEU A 4 56.84 -42.96 -17.64
N PRO A 5 56.21 -43.04 -16.46
CA PRO A 5 54.77 -43.05 -16.32
C PRO A 5 54.21 -41.66 -16.67
N ARG A 6 53.17 -41.63 -17.55
CA ARG A 6 52.38 -40.41 -17.79
C ARG A 6 51.60 -40.10 -16.53
N ASN A 7 51.82 -38.90 -16.00
CA ASN A 7 51.08 -38.36 -14.90
C ASN A 7 49.75 -37.79 -15.46
N ASP A 8 48.72 -38.61 -15.53
CA ASP A 8 47.37 -38.16 -15.87
C ASP A 8 46.78 -37.38 -14.68
N GLY A 9 47.22 -36.13 -14.52
CA GLY A 9 46.66 -35.23 -13.52
C GLY A 9 45.17 -34.99 -13.77
N ALA A 10 44.32 -35.49 -12.84
CA ALA A 10 42.91 -35.13 -12.85
C ALA A 10 42.78 -33.60 -12.83
N PRO A 11 41.82 -33.01 -13.58
CA PRO A 11 41.61 -31.58 -13.58
C PRO A 11 41.34 -31.10 -12.12
N PRO A 12 41.83 -29.90 -11.76
CA PRO A 12 41.57 -29.37 -10.43
C PRO A 12 40.07 -29.30 -10.16
N PRO A 13 39.62 -29.56 -8.92
CA PRO A 13 38.21 -29.45 -8.57
C PRO A 13 37.70 -28.06 -8.90
N PRO A 14 36.44 -27.95 -9.37
CA PRO A 14 35.85 -26.64 -9.63
C PRO A 14 35.91 -25.75 -8.39
N PRO A 15 36.09 -24.44 -8.54
CA PRO A 15 36.08 -23.51 -7.41
C PRO A 15 34.75 -23.62 -6.64
N PRO A 16 34.76 -23.46 -5.31
CA PRO A 16 33.56 -23.50 -4.53
C PRO A 16 32.56 -22.43 -5.05
N PRO A 17 31.26 -22.71 -5.00
CA PRO A 17 30.26 -21.72 -5.43
C PRO A 17 30.42 -20.45 -4.57
N PRO A 18 30.14 -19.26 -5.15
CA PRO A 18 30.18 -18.01 -4.42
C PRO A 18 29.21 -18.08 -3.23
N PRO A 19 29.51 -17.39 -2.12
CA PRO A 19 28.61 -17.36 -0.99
C PRO A 19 27.26 -16.74 -1.41
N PRO A 20 26.14 -17.19 -0.79
CA PRO A 20 24.81 -16.67 -1.11
C PRO A 20 24.73 -15.17 -0.82
N PRO A 21 24.04 -14.39 -1.69
CA PRO A 21 23.84 -12.96 -1.48
C PRO A 21 23.15 -12.66 -0.14
N ARG A 22 23.56 -11.59 0.52
CA ARG A 22 23.05 -11.19 1.84
C ARG A 22 21.91 -10.20 1.71
N VAL A 23 20.77 -10.55 2.30
CA VAL A 23 19.54 -9.71 2.31
C VAL A 23 19.18 -9.36 3.74
N LEU A 24 19.23 -8.08 4.09
CA LEU A 24 18.79 -7.60 5.39
C LEU A 24 17.27 -7.51 5.43
N LEU A 25 16.63 -8.22 6.34
CA LEU A 25 15.19 -8.09 6.63
C LEU A 25 15.01 -7.06 7.75
N LEU A 26 14.32 -5.97 7.50
CA LEU A 26 14.09 -4.95 8.53
C LEU A 26 13.10 -5.43 9.59
N ARG A 27 12.23 -6.36 9.23
CA ARG A 27 11.24 -6.99 10.11
C ARG A 27 10.92 -8.39 9.63
N HIS A 28 10.31 -9.19 10.52
CA HIS A 28 9.75 -10.49 10.16
C HIS A 28 8.87 -10.38 8.90
N PRO A 29 9.12 -11.21 7.87
CA PRO A 29 8.41 -11.11 6.59
C PRO A 29 6.99 -11.68 6.71
N HIS A 30 6.11 -10.93 7.29
CA HIS A 30 4.73 -11.29 7.67
C HIS A 30 3.93 -11.86 6.49
N HIS A 31 4.14 -11.31 5.28
CA HIS A 31 3.45 -11.75 4.07
C HIS A 31 3.73 -13.23 3.77
N PHE A 32 4.98 -13.68 3.91
CA PHE A 32 5.34 -15.08 3.73
C PHE A 32 4.70 -15.97 4.80
N SER A 33 4.72 -15.54 6.07
CA SER A 33 4.17 -16.32 7.19
C SER A 33 2.65 -16.44 7.13
N LEU A 34 1.93 -15.43 6.63
CA LEU A 34 0.47 -15.46 6.54
C LEU A 34 -0.07 -16.50 5.56
N ILE A 35 0.76 -16.96 4.63
CA ILE A 35 0.42 -18.01 3.65
C ILE A 35 1.30 -19.25 3.82
N ASP A 36 1.91 -19.43 4.99
CA ASP A 36 2.80 -20.56 5.32
C ASP A 36 3.91 -20.80 4.28
N ARG A 37 4.39 -19.74 3.64
CA ARG A 37 5.42 -19.82 2.62
C ARG A 37 6.81 -19.60 3.25
N PRO A 38 7.78 -20.53 3.03
CA PRO A 38 9.15 -20.33 3.50
C PRO A 38 9.83 -19.20 2.71
N LEU A 39 10.85 -18.58 3.33
CA LEU A 39 11.77 -17.73 2.60
C LEU A 39 12.52 -18.55 1.54
N PRO A 40 12.82 -17.96 0.36
CA PRO A 40 13.46 -18.69 -0.72
C PRO A 40 14.89 -19.11 -0.35
N ASP A 41 15.27 -20.28 -0.84
CA ASP A 41 16.66 -20.73 -0.79
C ASP A 41 17.53 -19.86 -1.73
N GLY A 42 18.85 -19.90 -1.52
CA GLY A 42 19.80 -19.17 -2.35
C GLY A 42 20.16 -17.78 -1.86
N PHE A 43 19.57 -17.31 -0.76
CA PHE A 43 19.91 -16.04 -0.09
C PHE A 43 20.27 -16.27 1.37
N LEU A 44 21.20 -15.49 1.89
CA LEU A 44 21.47 -15.40 3.34
C LEU A 44 20.64 -14.25 3.92
N PHE A 45 19.52 -14.58 4.57
CA PHE A 45 18.68 -13.59 5.21
C PHE A 45 19.22 -13.20 6.58
N LEU A 46 19.59 -11.94 6.73
CA LEU A 46 20.01 -11.34 7.98
C LEU A 46 18.78 -10.85 8.74
N LYS A 47 18.56 -11.40 9.92
CA LYS A 47 17.35 -11.21 10.73
C LYS A 47 17.72 -10.54 12.06
N PRO A 48 17.60 -9.22 12.19
CA PRO A 48 18.00 -8.49 13.40
C PRO A 48 17.33 -8.99 14.68
N TRP A 49 16.10 -9.48 14.61
CA TRP A 49 15.35 -10.01 15.77
C TRP A 49 15.85 -11.37 16.28
N GLU A 50 16.68 -12.08 15.53
CA GLU A 50 17.37 -13.30 15.97
C GLU A 50 18.76 -12.99 16.57
N SER A 51 19.21 -11.74 16.47
CA SER A 51 20.48 -11.27 17.04
C SER A 51 20.32 -10.88 18.51
N PRO A 52 21.32 -11.15 19.36
CA PRO A 52 21.33 -10.63 20.71
C PRO A 52 21.62 -9.12 20.80
N LEU A 53 22.03 -8.49 19.68
CA LEU A 53 22.38 -7.08 19.64
C LEU A 53 21.13 -6.21 19.46
N PRO A 54 21.08 -5.03 20.08
CA PRO A 54 20.12 -4.00 19.70
C PRO A 54 20.22 -3.68 18.20
N PHE A 55 19.11 -3.24 17.58
CA PHE A 55 19.04 -3.03 16.13
C PHE A 55 20.14 -2.11 15.60
N ASP A 56 20.43 -1.02 16.30
CA ASP A 56 21.48 -0.09 15.92
C ASP A 56 22.88 -0.69 15.95
N ASP A 57 23.18 -1.51 16.97
CA ASP A 57 24.45 -2.21 17.07
C ASP A 57 24.54 -3.31 16.01
N PHE A 58 23.44 -4.00 15.73
CA PHE A 58 23.35 -4.96 14.65
C PHE A 58 23.70 -4.35 13.30
N LEU A 59 23.14 -3.18 12.96
CA LEU A 59 23.48 -2.46 11.72
C LEU A 59 24.96 -2.10 11.58
N SER A 60 25.69 -2.03 12.70
CA SER A 60 27.15 -1.77 12.72
C SER A 60 27.99 -3.03 12.59
N SER A 61 27.38 -4.22 12.66
CA SER A 61 28.06 -5.52 12.55
C SER A 61 28.64 -5.73 11.14
N ALA A 62 29.68 -6.57 11.05
CA ALA A 62 30.30 -6.92 9.78
C ALA A 62 29.29 -7.59 8.82
N ASP A 63 28.39 -8.43 9.34
CA ASP A 63 27.38 -9.11 8.54
C ASP A 63 26.34 -8.14 7.96
N ALA A 64 25.81 -7.22 8.76
CA ALA A 64 24.86 -6.22 8.31
C ALA A 64 25.50 -5.28 7.25
N ARG A 65 26.73 -4.84 7.50
CA ARG A 65 27.48 -3.99 6.54
C ARG A 65 27.73 -4.65 5.19
N ALA A 66 27.78 -5.98 5.15
CA ALA A 66 27.94 -6.77 3.94
C ALA A 66 26.59 -7.13 3.27
N ALA A 67 25.45 -6.60 3.77
CA ALA A 67 24.15 -6.78 3.14
C ALA A 67 24.09 -6.06 1.80
N GLU A 68 23.75 -6.77 0.74
CA GLU A 68 23.69 -6.26 -0.63
C GLU A 68 22.28 -5.80 -1.02
N ALA A 69 21.26 -6.34 -0.33
CA ALA A 69 19.87 -5.92 -0.50
C ALA A 69 19.18 -5.72 0.86
N ILE A 70 18.17 -4.86 0.86
CA ILE A 70 17.30 -4.57 2.02
C ILE A 70 15.87 -4.97 1.63
N TYR A 71 15.22 -5.78 2.47
CA TYR A 71 13.78 -6.05 2.37
C TYR A 71 13.03 -5.24 3.42
N SER A 72 12.05 -4.45 2.98
CA SER A 72 11.16 -3.68 3.85
C SER A 72 9.70 -4.07 3.61
N SER A 73 8.93 -4.25 4.69
CA SER A 73 7.49 -4.49 4.60
C SER A 73 6.68 -3.22 4.30
N GLY A 74 7.33 -2.06 4.27
CA GLY A 74 6.70 -0.76 4.11
C GLY A 74 6.31 -0.07 5.42
N ARG A 75 6.47 -0.75 6.56
CA ARG A 75 6.23 -0.19 7.90
C ARG A 75 7.49 0.38 8.54
N GLU A 76 8.65 -0.23 8.26
CA GLU A 76 9.94 0.21 8.78
C GLU A 76 10.58 1.19 7.80
N PRO A 77 11.06 2.35 8.29
CA PRO A 77 11.70 3.33 7.44
C PRO A 77 13.09 2.85 6.98
N VAL A 78 13.36 3.02 5.70
CA VAL A 78 14.70 2.90 5.11
C VAL A 78 15.30 4.32 5.06
N THR A 79 15.95 4.71 6.14
CA THR A 79 16.48 6.08 6.31
C THR A 79 17.83 6.28 5.61
N ALA A 80 18.19 7.55 5.36
CA ALA A 80 19.52 7.91 4.87
C ALA A 80 20.63 7.42 5.81
N ASP A 81 20.40 7.47 7.13
CA ASP A 81 21.37 6.97 8.10
C ASP A 81 21.60 5.47 7.96
N MET A 82 20.52 4.69 7.91
CA MET A 82 20.59 3.25 7.69
C MET A 82 21.35 2.93 6.39
N LEU A 83 20.99 3.60 5.30
CA LEU A 83 21.66 3.40 4.01
C LEU A 83 23.17 3.72 4.10
N ARG A 84 23.58 4.77 4.80
CA ARG A 84 25.01 5.10 4.99
C ARG A 84 25.76 4.02 5.79
N ARG A 85 25.08 3.37 6.74
CA ARG A 85 25.65 2.28 7.56
C ARG A 85 25.76 0.95 6.81
N LEU A 86 25.05 0.80 5.70
CA LEU A 86 25.02 -0.40 4.84
C LEU A 86 25.70 -0.11 3.50
N PRO A 87 27.05 -0.04 3.45
CA PRO A 87 27.78 0.41 2.27
C PRO A 87 27.58 -0.47 1.03
N GLU A 88 27.36 -1.78 1.22
CA GLU A 88 27.18 -2.74 0.13
C GLU A 88 25.72 -2.80 -0.38
N ALA A 89 24.77 -2.16 0.28
CA ALA A 89 23.39 -2.17 -0.14
C ALA A 89 23.18 -1.45 -1.47
N ARG A 90 22.74 -2.19 -2.48
CA ARG A 90 22.49 -1.75 -3.85
C ARG A 90 21.04 -1.93 -4.30
N LEU A 91 20.22 -2.61 -3.49
CA LEU A 91 18.81 -2.85 -3.77
C LEU A 91 17.96 -2.67 -2.51
N VAL A 92 16.83 -2.00 -2.64
CA VAL A 92 15.73 -2.04 -1.66
C VAL A 92 14.54 -2.72 -2.34
N VAL A 93 14.06 -3.84 -1.78
CA VAL A 93 12.81 -4.48 -2.19
C VAL A 93 11.78 -4.17 -1.13
N THR A 94 10.68 -3.52 -1.53
CA THR A 94 9.57 -3.24 -0.60
C THR A 94 8.26 -3.87 -1.08
N THR A 95 7.49 -4.39 -0.13
CA THR A 95 6.13 -4.88 -0.39
C THR A 95 5.08 -3.77 -0.41
N SER A 96 5.47 -2.52 -0.23
CA SER A 96 4.56 -1.37 -0.28
C SER A 96 4.40 -0.82 -1.71
N ALA A 97 3.20 -0.35 -2.03
CA ALA A 97 2.96 0.45 -3.23
C ALA A 97 3.42 1.92 -3.04
N GLY A 98 3.30 2.44 -1.82
CA GLY A 98 3.82 3.75 -1.42
C GLY A 98 5.30 3.69 -1.05
N LEU A 99 6.01 4.79 -1.23
CA LEU A 99 7.47 4.88 -1.02
C LEU A 99 7.86 5.85 0.09
N ASN A 100 6.93 6.41 0.82
CA ASN A 100 7.17 7.43 1.84
C ASN A 100 8.00 6.94 3.04
N HIS A 101 8.19 5.64 3.19
CA HIS A 101 9.07 5.03 4.20
C HIS A 101 10.52 4.87 3.72
N ILE A 102 10.87 5.24 2.48
CA ILE A 102 12.21 5.11 1.91
C ILE A 102 12.79 6.49 1.62
N ASP A 103 14.02 6.74 2.07
CA ASP A 103 14.77 7.93 1.66
C ASP A 103 15.19 7.82 0.19
N LEU A 104 14.34 8.32 -0.69
CA LEU A 104 14.52 8.24 -2.14
C LEU A 104 15.72 9.10 -2.61
N ALA A 105 16.01 10.20 -1.91
CA ALA A 105 17.13 11.09 -2.23
C ALA A 105 18.46 10.37 -2.00
N GLU A 106 18.61 9.72 -0.86
CA GLU A 106 19.81 8.94 -0.55
C GLU A 106 19.97 7.71 -1.45
N CYS A 107 18.86 7.00 -1.75
CA CYS A 107 18.88 5.91 -2.73
C CYS A 107 19.40 6.39 -4.09
N ARG A 108 18.86 7.52 -4.60
CA ARG A 108 19.30 8.11 -5.88
C ARG A 108 20.77 8.50 -5.83
N ARG A 109 21.21 9.19 -4.77
CA ARG A 109 22.60 9.64 -4.59
C ARG A 109 23.59 8.47 -4.63
N ARG A 110 23.21 7.31 -4.07
CA ARG A 110 24.05 6.10 -3.99
C ARG A 110 23.87 5.14 -5.16
N GLY A 111 22.92 5.37 -6.05
CA GLY A 111 22.58 4.43 -7.11
C GLY A 111 21.91 3.14 -6.60
N VAL A 112 21.25 3.19 -5.43
CA VAL A 112 20.51 2.06 -4.87
C VAL A 112 19.21 1.89 -5.65
N ALA A 113 19.05 0.73 -6.29
CA ALA A 113 17.82 0.39 -7.01
C ALA A 113 16.66 0.15 -6.03
N ILE A 114 15.44 0.43 -6.46
CA ILE A 114 14.24 0.17 -5.65
C ILE A 114 13.26 -0.65 -6.47
N ALA A 115 12.79 -1.76 -5.91
CA ALA A 115 11.67 -2.55 -6.40
C ALA A 115 10.51 -2.45 -5.41
N CYS A 116 9.29 -2.24 -5.90
CA CYS A 116 8.09 -2.11 -5.08
C CYS A 116 7.04 -3.16 -5.46
N SER A 117 5.87 -3.15 -4.81
CA SER A 117 4.79 -4.11 -5.08
C SER A 117 4.22 -4.07 -6.51
N GLY A 118 4.63 -3.13 -7.35
CA GLY A 118 4.10 -3.02 -8.71
C GLY A 118 2.60 -2.81 -8.75
N ASP A 119 1.90 -3.69 -9.47
CA ASP A 119 0.45 -3.67 -9.71
C ASP A 119 -0.31 -4.73 -8.92
N VAL A 120 0.41 -5.54 -8.13
CA VAL A 120 -0.11 -6.72 -7.42
C VAL A 120 -1.36 -6.43 -6.58
N TYR A 121 -1.46 -5.22 -6.04
CA TYR A 121 -2.57 -4.81 -5.16
C TYR A 121 -3.78 -4.19 -5.87
N THR A 122 -3.71 -3.98 -7.18
CA THR A 122 -4.65 -3.11 -7.88
C THR A 122 -6.08 -3.57 -7.75
N ASP A 123 -6.34 -4.85 -8.01
CA ASP A 123 -7.68 -5.43 -8.00
C ASP A 123 -8.25 -5.51 -6.58
N ASP A 124 -7.48 -6.04 -5.63
CA ASP A 124 -7.94 -6.22 -4.25
C ASP A 124 -8.31 -4.89 -3.58
N VAL A 125 -7.47 -3.86 -3.78
CA VAL A 125 -7.74 -2.53 -3.22
C VAL A 125 -8.96 -1.91 -3.88
N ALA A 126 -9.16 -2.14 -5.18
CA ALA A 126 -10.35 -1.66 -5.88
C ALA A 126 -11.62 -2.39 -5.41
N ASP A 127 -11.54 -3.70 -5.18
CA ASP A 127 -12.65 -4.50 -4.65
C ASP A 127 -13.04 -4.03 -3.25
N LEU A 128 -12.06 -3.86 -2.35
CA LEU A 128 -12.35 -3.35 -1.00
C LEU A 128 -12.95 -1.94 -1.03
N ALA A 129 -12.44 -1.04 -1.89
CA ALA A 129 -12.99 0.31 -2.01
C ALA A 129 -14.48 0.31 -2.36
N VAL A 130 -14.88 -0.54 -3.33
CA VAL A 130 -16.29 -0.71 -3.71
C VAL A 130 -17.09 -1.38 -2.60
N GLY A 131 -16.50 -2.39 -1.94
CA GLY A 131 -17.10 -3.06 -0.78
C GLY A 131 -17.41 -2.09 0.37
N LEU A 132 -16.44 -1.22 0.73
CA LEU A 132 -16.63 -0.18 1.75
C LEU A 132 -17.73 0.81 1.35
N LEU A 133 -17.75 1.25 0.09
CA LEU A 133 -18.78 2.16 -0.41
C LEU A 133 -20.18 1.55 -0.33
N ILE A 134 -20.32 0.28 -0.72
CA ILE A 134 -21.60 -0.46 -0.62
C ILE A 134 -21.99 -0.62 0.84
N ASP A 135 -21.07 -1.00 1.71
CA ASP A 135 -21.35 -1.21 3.14
C ASP A 135 -21.85 0.07 3.80
N VAL A 136 -21.16 1.20 3.61
CA VAL A 136 -21.60 2.51 4.15
C VAL A 136 -22.98 2.87 3.62
N LEU A 137 -23.18 2.82 2.29
CA LEU A 137 -24.47 3.20 1.68
C LEU A 137 -25.61 2.30 2.10
N ARG A 138 -25.39 0.99 2.19
CA ARG A 138 -26.41 -0.01 2.52
C ARG A 138 -26.44 -0.33 4.01
N LYS A 139 -25.53 0.21 4.81
CA LYS A 139 -25.40 -0.02 6.26
C LYS A 139 -25.28 -1.51 6.61
N LEU A 140 -24.50 -2.29 5.81
CA LEU A 140 -24.45 -3.74 5.95
C LEU A 140 -23.86 -4.16 7.31
N SER A 141 -22.70 -3.61 7.69
CA SER A 141 -22.06 -3.90 8.98
C SER A 141 -22.91 -3.43 10.16
N ALA A 142 -23.60 -2.30 10.04
CA ALA A 142 -24.51 -1.82 11.07
C ALA A 142 -25.75 -2.72 11.21
N SER A 143 -26.33 -3.17 10.09
CA SER A 143 -27.47 -4.08 10.10
C SER A 143 -27.08 -5.47 10.61
N ASP A 144 -25.90 -5.99 10.32
CA ASP A 144 -25.38 -7.23 10.90
C ASP A 144 -25.29 -7.14 12.42
N ARG A 145 -24.69 -6.03 12.94
CA ARG A 145 -24.65 -5.77 14.39
C ARG A 145 -26.04 -5.68 15.01
N TYR A 146 -26.98 -5.04 14.32
CA TYR A 146 -28.38 -4.92 14.76
C TYR A 146 -29.04 -6.28 14.92
N VAL A 147 -28.92 -7.17 13.94
CA VAL A 147 -29.48 -8.54 14.00
C VAL A 147 -28.80 -9.36 15.10
N ARG A 148 -27.47 -9.33 15.20
CA ARG A 148 -26.71 -10.11 16.20
C ARG A 148 -27.02 -9.71 17.64
N ARG A 149 -27.36 -8.43 17.89
CA ARG A 149 -27.79 -7.94 19.21
C ARG A 149 -29.25 -8.32 19.55
N GLY A 150 -29.96 -8.92 18.61
CA GLY A 150 -31.38 -9.26 18.79
C GLY A 150 -32.35 -8.08 18.63
N SER A 151 -31.84 -6.91 18.23
CA SER A 151 -32.61 -5.66 18.10
C SER A 151 -33.73 -5.77 17.05
N TRP A 152 -33.54 -6.56 15.99
CA TRP A 152 -34.59 -6.76 15.00
C TRP A 152 -35.91 -7.31 15.60
N ARG A 153 -35.82 -8.17 16.61
CA ARG A 153 -36.99 -8.69 17.32
C ARG A 153 -37.58 -7.68 18.30
N SER A 154 -36.74 -6.90 18.95
CA SER A 154 -37.17 -6.00 20.05
C SER A 154 -37.53 -4.59 19.58
N GLU A 155 -36.86 -4.08 18.52
CA GLU A 155 -36.96 -2.71 18.04
C GLU A 155 -37.66 -2.61 16.67
N GLY A 156 -37.74 -3.71 15.89
CA GLY A 156 -38.46 -3.76 14.62
C GLY A 156 -37.60 -3.35 13.43
N GLU A 157 -38.08 -2.41 12.60
CA GLU A 157 -37.45 -2.06 11.34
C GLU A 157 -36.12 -1.33 11.53
N PHE A 158 -35.11 -1.70 10.71
CA PHE A 158 -33.82 -1.04 10.67
C PHE A 158 -33.85 0.18 9.75
N ALA A 159 -32.93 1.13 9.97
CA ALA A 159 -32.83 2.37 9.19
C ALA A 159 -32.57 2.14 7.71
N LEU A 160 -33.20 2.94 6.83
CA LEU A 160 -33.01 2.86 5.39
C LEU A 160 -31.56 3.12 4.99
N GLY A 161 -31.09 2.31 4.03
CA GLY A 161 -29.85 2.56 3.28
C GLY A 161 -30.13 3.31 1.97
N SER A 162 -29.07 3.64 1.26
CA SER A 162 -29.12 4.27 -0.07
C SER A 162 -28.60 3.31 -1.14
N LYS A 163 -29.20 3.32 -2.34
CA LYS A 163 -28.70 2.51 -3.45
C LYS A 163 -27.40 3.09 -4.02
N LEU A 164 -26.51 2.24 -4.54
CA LEU A 164 -25.30 2.65 -5.24
C LEU A 164 -25.61 3.09 -6.69
N GLY A 165 -26.43 2.33 -7.42
CA GLY A 165 -26.73 2.59 -8.83
C GLY A 165 -27.28 3.99 -9.07
N GLY A 166 -26.74 4.67 -10.06
CA GLY A 166 -27.09 6.03 -10.44
C GLY A 166 -26.41 7.14 -9.61
N LYS A 167 -25.59 6.81 -8.63
CA LYS A 167 -24.82 7.83 -7.87
C LYS A 167 -23.71 8.45 -8.70
N ARG A 168 -23.42 9.70 -8.41
CA ARG A 168 -22.27 10.44 -8.93
C ARG A 168 -21.08 10.15 -8.01
N VAL A 169 -20.07 9.45 -8.52
CA VAL A 169 -18.90 9.07 -7.72
C VAL A 169 -17.64 9.78 -8.23
N GLY A 170 -16.99 10.50 -7.32
CA GLY A 170 -15.74 11.20 -7.56
C GLY A 170 -14.54 10.34 -7.17
N ILE A 171 -13.60 10.13 -8.08
CA ILE A 171 -12.34 9.43 -7.82
C ILE A 171 -11.23 10.46 -7.60
N VAL A 172 -10.66 10.49 -6.40
CA VAL A 172 -9.49 11.32 -6.09
C VAL A 172 -8.23 10.52 -6.34
N GLY A 173 -7.58 10.76 -7.50
CA GLY A 173 -6.44 9.98 -7.94
C GLY A 173 -6.81 8.87 -8.94
N LEU A 174 -7.00 9.23 -10.21
CA LEU A 174 -7.26 8.25 -11.28
C LEU A 174 -5.96 7.61 -11.77
N GLY A 175 -5.30 6.84 -10.88
CA GLY A 175 -4.19 5.92 -11.17
C GLY A 175 -4.71 4.52 -11.46
N ARG A 176 -3.84 3.50 -11.42
CA ARG A 176 -4.24 2.10 -11.65
C ARG A 176 -5.42 1.67 -10.78
N ILE A 177 -5.32 1.85 -9.47
CA ILE A 177 -6.39 1.51 -8.53
C ILE A 177 -7.64 2.34 -8.82
N GLY A 178 -7.51 3.67 -9.01
CA GLY A 178 -8.65 4.53 -9.29
C GLY A 178 -9.37 4.19 -10.60
N GLU A 179 -8.65 3.74 -11.62
CA GLU A 179 -9.23 3.26 -12.89
C GLU A 179 -9.99 1.96 -12.69
N GLU A 180 -9.47 1.02 -11.88
CA GLU A 180 -10.16 -0.23 -11.56
C GLU A 180 -11.40 0.00 -10.66
N VAL A 181 -11.34 0.94 -9.71
CA VAL A 181 -12.52 1.40 -8.95
C VAL A 181 -13.57 1.99 -9.88
N ALA A 182 -13.17 2.86 -10.81
CA ALA A 182 -14.07 3.47 -11.77
C ALA A 182 -14.81 2.42 -12.63
N LYS A 183 -14.08 1.45 -13.21
CA LYS A 183 -14.65 0.37 -14.01
C LYS A 183 -15.69 -0.45 -13.24
N ARG A 184 -15.40 -0.80 -11.97
CA ARG A 184 -16.33 -1.53 -11.11
C ARG A 184 -17.61 -0.72 -10.84
N LEU A 185 -17.45 0.56 -10.54
CA LEU A 185 -18.59 1.45 -10.25
C LEU A 185 -19.43 1.77 -11.51
N GLU A 186 -18.83 1.81 -12.70
CA GLU A 186 -19.57 1.87 -13.96
C GLU A 186 -20.50 0.66 -14.14
N ALA A 187 -20.04 -0.55 -13.77
CA ALA A 187 -20.88 -1.75 -13.84
C ALA A 187 -22.12 -1.67 -12.90
N PHE A 188 -22.06 -0.87 -11.84
CA PHE A 188 -23.22 -0.54 -11.00
C PHE A 188 -24.07 0.62 -11.55
N GLY A 189 -23.70 1.20 -12.70
CA GLY A 189 -24.42 2.33 -13.31
C GLY A 189 -24.16 3.67 -12.62
N CYS A 190 -23.00 3.83 -11.98
CA CYS A 190 -22.57 5.12 -11.40
C CYS A 190 -22.09 6.09 -12.49
N ALA A 191 -22.31 7.39 -12.29
CA ALA A 191 -21.67 8.44 -13.08
C ALA A 191 -20.31 8.78 -12.47
N ILE A 192 -19.22 8.54 -13.22
CA ILE A 192 -17.85 8.69 -12.72
C ILE A 192 -17.29 10.06 -13.09
N SER A 193 -16.69 10.72 -12.11
CA SER A 193 -15.87 11.92 -12.26
C SER A 193 -14.54 11.73 -11.53
N TYR A 194 -13.55 12.54 -11.82
CA TYR A 194 -12.27 12.41 -11.14
C TYR A 194 -11.50 13.73 -10.98
N HIS A 195 -10.63 13.73 -9.97
CA HIS A 195 -9.53 14.67 -9.82
C HIS A 195 -8.20 13.93 -9.90
N SER A 196 -7.22 14.51 -10.59
CA SER A 196 -5.82 14.06 -10.59
C SER A 196 -4.91 15.22 -10.96
N ARG A 197 -3.59 15.08 -10.75
CA ARG A 197 -2.58 16.12 -11.06
C ARG A 197 -2.68 16.67 -12.49
N LYS A 198 -3.10 15.84 -13.43
CA LYS A 198 -3.29 16.21 -14.85
C LYS A 198 -4.52 15.49 -15.39
N LYS A 199 -5.26 16.17 -16.28
CA LYS A 199 -6.33 15.55 -17.05
C LYS A 199 -5.78 14.38 -17.87
N LYS A 200 -6.50 13.26 -17.91
CA LYS A 200 -6.14 12.06 -18.65
C LYS A 200 -6.88 12.06 -20.00
N PRO A 201 -6.16 12.12 -21.13
CA PRO A 201 -6.79 12.26 -22.45
C PRO A 201 -7.47 10.98 -22.95
N TYR A 202 -7.17 9.83 -22.33
CA TYR A 202 -7.64 8.51 -22.76
C TYR A 202 -8.88 8.00 -22.02
N VAL A 203 -9.42 8.79 -21.07
CA VAL A 203 -10.66 8.45 -20.35
C VAL A 203 -11.76 9.44 -20.67
N SER A 204 -13.01 8.96 -20.70
CA SER A 204 -14.21 9.77 -20.95
C SER A 204 -14.80 10.43 -19.71
N TYR A 205 -14.28 10.10 -18.50
CA TYR A 205 -14.79 10.63 -17.25
C TYR A 205 -14.60 12.14 -17.12
N THR A 206 -15.54 12.80 -16.44
CA THR A 206 -15.45 14.24 -16.19
C THR A 206 -14.28 14.55 -15.26
N PHE A 207 -13.37 15.40 -15.71
CA PHE A 207 -12.23 15.87 -14.94
C PHE A 207 -12.56 17.16 -14.18
N TYR A 208 -12.22 17.20 -12.89
CA TYR A 208 -12.27 18.42 -12.08
C TYR A 208 -10.86 18.86 -11.69
N PRO A 209 -10.51 20.15 -11.85
CA PRO A 209 -9.16 20.66 -11.58
C PRO A 209 -8.80 20.67 -10.08
N ASN A 210 -9.80 20.68 -9.21
CA ASN A 210 -9.63 20.63 -7.77
C ASN A 210 -10.67 19.72 -7.09
N VAL A 211 -10.38 19.31 -5.86
CA VAL A 211 -11.21 18.36 -5.11
C VAL A 211 -12.50 18.97 -4.58
N HIS A 212 -12.54 20.28 -4.35
CA HIS A 212 -13.74 20.96 -3.88
C HIS A 212 -14.83 20.96 -4.96
N GLU A 213 -14.46 21.29 -6.21
CA GLU A 213 -15.38 21.21 -7.35
C GLU A 213 -15.86 19.77 -7.58
N LEU A 214 -14.95 18.77 -7.44
CA LEU A 214 -15.32 17.37 -7.50
C LEU A 214 -16.36 17.03 -6.43
N ALA A 215 -16.13 17.41 -5.16
CA ALA A 215 -17.01 17.14 -4.03
C ALA A 215 -18.40 17.73 -4.23
N THR A 216 -18.50 18.98 -4.67
CA THR A 216 -19.77 19.66 -4.94
C THR A 216 -20.64 18.93 -5.99
N ASN A 217 -20.02 18.16 -6.87
CA ASN A 217 -20.70 17.47 -7.97
C ASN A 217 -20.87 15.95 -7.76
N CYS A 218 -20.54 15.44 -6.59
CA CYS A 218 -20.59 14.01 -6.28
C CYS A 218 -21.49 13.69 -5.09
N ASP A 219 -22.01 12.46 -5.06
CA ASP A 219 -22.73 11.89 -3.93
C ASP A 219 -21.79 11.03 -3.05
N ALA A 220 -20.66 10.63 -3.62
CA ALA A 220 -19.60 9.92 -2.91
C ALA A 220 -18.23 10.24 -3.49
N ILE A 221 -17.19 10.18 -2.65
CA ILE A 221 -15.79 10.32 -3.06
C ILE A 221 -15.02 9.08 -2.64
N VAL A 222 -14.17 8.56 -3.55
CA VAL A 222 -13.22 7.48 -3.28
C VAL A 222 -11.80 8.00 -3.45
N ILE A 223 -11.00 7.93 -2.38
CA ILE A 223 -9.62 8.43 -2.35
C ILE A 223 -8.68 7.28 -2.71
N CYS A 224 -8.03 7.39 -3.89
CA CYS A 224 -7.09 6.43 -4.45
C CYS A 224 -5.70 7.03 -4.71
N CYS A 225 -5.45 8.27 -4.31
CA CYS A 225 -4.16 8.93 -4.50
C CYS A 225 -3.16 8.57 -3.39
N GLY A 226 -1.86 8.76 -3.66
CA GLY A 226 -0.81 8.64 -2.65
C GLY A 226 -0.67 9.89 -1.80
N LEU A 227 -0.07 9.74 -0.61
CA LEU A 227 0.27 10.83 0.28
C LEU A 227 1.52 11.57 -0.23
N THR A 228 1.43 12.88 -0.32
CA THR A 228 2.49 13.84 -0.62
C THR A 228 2.22 15.12 0.16
N GLU A 229 3.14 16.07 0.19
CA GLU A 229 2.90 17.40 0.78
C GLU A 229 1.65 18.08 0.19
N LYS A 230 1.38 17.89 -1.12
CA LYS A 230 0.22 18.48 -1.80
C LYS A 230 -1.09 17.76 -1.53
N THR A 231 -1.05 16.52 -1.08
CA THR A 231 -2.26 15.73 -0.79
C THR A 231 -2.51 15.57 0.71
N HIS A 232 -1.59 16.04 1.56
CA HIS A 232 -1.79 16.09 3.00
C HIS A 232 -2.95 17.04 3.32
N HIS A 233 -3.95 16.54 4.05
CA HIS A 233 -5.20 17.26 4.38
C HIS A 233 -5.88 17.92 3.16
N MET A 234 -5.67 17.35 1.97
CA MET A 234 -6.35 17.83 0.76
C MET A 234 -7.88 17.72 0.89
N ILE A 235 -8.36 16.73 1.61
CA ILE A 235 -9.76 16.57 1.99
C ILE A 235 -9.94 17.19 3.37
N ASN A 236 -10.10 18.50 3.37
CA ASN A 236 -10.31 19.32 4.54
C ASN A 236 -11.82 19.54 4.81
N ARG A 237 -12.12 20.32 5.85
CA ARG A 237 -13.50 20.66 6.22
C ARG A 237 -14.32 21.23 5.07
N GLU A 238 -13.75 22.11 4.26
CA GLU A 238 -14.47 22.75 3.15
C GLU A 238 -14.90 21.73 2.09
N VAL A 239 -14.01 20.81 1.75
CA VAL A 239 -14.28 19.70 0.81
C VAL A 239 -15.35 18.78 1.35
N LEU A 240 -15.28 18.42 2.64
CA LEU A 240 -16.26 17.55 3.30
C LEU A 240 -17.66 18.20 3.35
N LEU A 241 -17.73 19.49 3.67
CA LEU A 241 -18.98 20.25 3.64
C LEU A 241 -19.53 20.42 2.21
N ALA A 242 -18.67 20.56 1.20
CA ALA A 242 -19.08 20.60 -0.20
C ALA A 242 -19.68 19.26 -0.68
N LEU A 243 -19.21 18.13 -0.15
CA LEU A 243 -19.80 16.82 -0.39
C LEU A 243 -21.20 16.68 0.26
N GLY A 244 -21.39 17.34 1.39
CA GLY A 244 -22.69 17.55 2.04
C GLY A 244 -23.11 16.42 2.99
N LYS A 245 -24.20 16.67 3.70
CA LYS A 245 -24.71 15.82 4.80
C LYS A 245 -25.12 14.40 4.38
N ASP A 246 -25.43 14.19 3.12
CA ASP A 246 -25.77 12.87 2.56
C ASP A 246 -24.59 12.24 1.83
N GLY A 247 -23.46 12.97 1.75
CA GLY A 247 -22.26 12.56 1.05
C GLY A 247 -21.48 11.46 1.78
N VAL A 248 -20.87 10.58 1.03
CA VAL A 248 -20.07 9.46 1.57
C VAL A 248 -18.64 9.57 1.10
N ILE A 249 -17.69 9.33 2.01
CA ILE A 249 -16.27 9.29 1.68
C ILE A 249 -15.68 7.89 1.92
N VAL A 250 -14.85 7.41 0.99
CA VAL A 250 -14.09 6.16 1.14
C VAL A 250 -12.60 6.48 1.01
N ASN A 251 -11.80 6.04 1.96
CA ASN A 251 -10.35 6.21 1.92
C ASN A 251 -9.62 4.87 1.93
N ILE A 252 -8.99 4.54 0.78
CA ILE A 252 -8.09 3.38 0.62
C ILE A 252 -6.66 3.85 0.25
N GLY A 253 -6.40 5.14 0.32
CA GLY A 253 -5.11 5.75 0.02
C GLY A 253 -4.18 5.80 1.23
N ARG A 254 -4.21 6.92 1.97
CA ARG A 254 -3.51 7.12 3.25
C ARG A 254 -4.35 8.01 4.16
N GLY A 255 -4.33 7.74 5.46
CA GLY A 255 -5.09 8.49 6.47
C GLY A 255 -4.90 10.00 6.37
N PRO A 256 -3.65 10.52 6.41
CA PRO A 256 -3.38 11.97 6.38
C PRO A 256 -3.79 12.72 5.08
N ILE A 257 -4.42 12.07 4.12
CA ILE A 257 -5.04 12.75 2.96
C ILE A 257 -6.33 13.47 3.40
N ILE A 258 -7.01 12.94 4.40
CA ILE A 258 -8.16 13.57 5.05
C ILE A 258 -7.66 14.30 6.31
N ASP A 259 -8.20 15.46 6.60
CA ASP A 259 -8.18 16.03 7.95
C ASP A 259 -9.14 15.20 8.81
N GLU A 260 -8.58 14.16 9.45
CA GLU A 260 -9.34 13.14 10.19
C GLU A 260 -10.17 13.78 11.32
N LYS A 261 -9.60 14.76 12.00
CA LYS A 261 -10.29 15.47 13.08
C LYS A 261 -11.55 16.19 12.60
N GLU A 262 -11.46 16.88 11.46
CA GLU A 262 -12.60 17.58 10.87
C GLU A 262 -13.64 16.58 10.35
N MET A 263 -13.20 15.49 9.73
CA MET A 263 -14.11 14.41 9.27
C MET A 263 -14.89 13.81 10.44
N VAL A 264 -14.20 13.47 11.54
CA VAL A 264 -14.84 12.91 12.74
C VAL A 264 -15.90 13.86 13.28
N GLN A 265 -15.59 15.15 13.41
CA GLN A 265 -16.56 16.15 13.88
C GLN A 265 -17.81 16.21 12.98
N LEU A 266 -17.63 16.24 11.66
CA LEU A 266 -18.76 16.29 10.71
C LEU A 266 -19.61 15.03 10.74
N LEU A 267 -18.99 13.84 10.90
CA LEU A 267 -19.70 12.57 11.06
C LEU A 267 -20.55 12.56 12.32
N VAL A 268 -19.98 12.98 13.46
CA VAL A 268 -20.70 13.06 14.76
C VAL A 268 -21.84 14.08 14.71
N GLN A 269 -21.65 15.19 14.02
CA GLN A 269 -22.65 16.26 13.87
C GLN A 269 -23.75 15.91 12.83
N GLY A 270 -23.56 14.85 12.04
CA GLY A 270 -24.48 14.49 10.95
C GLY A 270 -24.37 15.40 9.71
N GLU A 271 -23.28 16.14 9.59
CA GLU A 271 -22.97 17.01 8.46
C GLU A 271 -22.24 16.27 7.33
N LEU A 272 -21.85 15.02 7.56
CA LEU A 272 -21.33 14.06 6.57
C LEU A 272 -22.09 12.75 6.70
N GLY A 273 -22.55 12.20 5.57
CA GLY A 273 -23.46 11.05 5.52
C GLY A 273 -22.81 9.73 5.94
N GLY A 274 -21.51 9.54 5.72
CA GLY A 274 -20.80 8.37 6.17
C GLY A 274 -19.38 8.27 5.65
N ALA A 275 -18.61 7.33 6.23
CA ALA A 275 -17.23 7.08 5.86
C ALA A 275 -16.89 5.59 5.82
N GLY A 276 -16.13 5.16 4.79
CA GLY A 276 -15.51 3.84 4.68
C GLY A 276 -13.99 3.99 4.71
N LEU A 277 -13.34 3.51 5.76
CA LEU A 277 -11.92 3.81 6.03
C LEU A 277 -11.12 2.52 6.16
N ASP A 278 -10.13 2.32 5.28
CA ASP A 278 -9.12 1.27 5.43
C ASP A 278 -7.82 1.81 6.05
N VAL A 279 -7.67 3.14 6.09
CA VAL A 279 -6.46 3.83 6.55
C VAL A 279 -6.82 5.00 7.48
N PHE A 280 -5.93 5.30 8.46
CA PHE A 280 -6.11 6.30 9.49
C PHE A 280 -4.89 7.22 9.58
N GLU A 281 -5.07 8.39 10.19
CA GLU A 281 -3.99 9.37 10.30
C GLU A 281 -2.86 8.89 11.22
N ASN A 282 -3.21 8.22 12.31
CA ASN A 282 -2.26 7.79 13.36
C ASN A 282 -2.29 6.26 13.58
N GLU A 283 -2.21 5.45 12.53
CA GLU A 283 -2.22 3.99 12.62
C GLU A 283 -1.22 3.43 13.65
N PRO A 284 -1.62 2.46 14.48
CA PRO A 284 -2.90 1.73 14.49
C PRO A 284 -4.00 2.37 15.34
N SER A 285 -3.81 3.58 15.84
CA SER A 285 -4.81 4.30 16.64
C SER A 285 -5.95 4.81 15.76
N VAL A 286 -7.18 4.56 16.19
CA VAL A 286 -8.42 5.00 15.53
C VAL A 286 -9.17 5.90 16.51
N PRO A 287 -9.69 7.07 16.09
CA PRO A 287 -10.52 7.92 16.94
C PRO A 287 -11.70 7.16 17.56
N GLU A 288 -11.89 7.29 18.88
CA GLU A 288 -12.91 6.53 19.63
C GLU A 288 -14.33 6.81 19.11
N GLU A 289 -14.59 8.03 18.67
CA GLU A 289 -15.88 8.44 18.12
C GLU A 289 -16.29 7.58 16.92
N LEU A 290 -15.34 7.23 16.05
CA LEU A 290 -15.62 6.41 14.86
C LEU A 290 -16.08 4.98 15.22
N LEU A 291 -15.65 4.45 16.39
CA LEU A 291 -15.94 3.08 16.79
C LEU A 291 -17.44 2.85 17.09
N THR A 292 -18.17 3.91 17.37
CA THR A 292 -19.58 3.85 17.78
C THR A 292 -20.57 4.28 16.70
N LEU A 293 -20.09 4.85 15.59
CA LEU A 293 -20.93 5.38 14.52
C LEU A 293 -21.41 4.26 13.57
N ASP A 294 -22.71 4.16 13.36
CA ASP A 294 -23.31 3.19 12.44
C ASP A 294 -23.22 3.58 10.96
N ASN A 295 -22.87 4.84 10.66
CA ASN A 295 -22.59 5.33 9.30
C ASN A 295 -21.10 5.29 8.95
N VAL A 296 -20.28 4.59 9.76
CA VAL A 296 -18.85 4.42 9.53
C VAL A 296 -18.49 2.94 9.43
N VAL A 297 -17.69 2.60 8.42
CA VAL A 297 -17.16 1.24 8.21
C VAL A 297 -15.63 1.32 8.28
N LEU A 298 -15.03 0.49 9.13
CA LEU A 298 -13.60 0.51 9.43
C LEU A 298 -12.94 -0.80 9.01
N SER A 299 -11.77 -0.71 8.40
CA SER A 299 -10.91 -1.82 8.05
C SER A 299 -9.47 -1.50 8.50
N PRO A 300 -8.72 -2.45 9.09
CA PRO A 300 -7.42 -2.17 9.70
C PRO A 300 -6.27 -2.25 8.70
N HIS A 301 -6.30 -1.41 7.65
CA HIS A 301 -5.31 -1.33 6.57
C HIS A 301 -5.10 -2.72 5.91
N ARG A 302 -6.22 -3.33 5.47
CA ARG A 302 -6.27 -4.71 5.00
C ARG A 302 -6.62 -4.86 3.52
N ALA A 303 -6.72 -3.77 2.77
CA ALA A 303 -7.12 -3.78 1.36
C ALA A 303 -6.29 -4.73 0.47
N VAL A 304 -5.06 -5.03 0.86
CA VAL A 304 -4.12 -5.86 0.10
C VAL A 304 -4.01 -7.31 0.60
N TYR A 305 -4.76 -7.69 1.63
CA TYR A 305 -4.53 -8.95 2.33
C TYR A 305 -5.50 -10.05 1.88
N THR A 306 -5.30 -10.54 0.66
CA THR A 306 -5.89 -11.79 0.16
C THR A 306 -4.79 -12.84 -0.02
N PRO A 307 -5.09 -14.14 0.08
CA PRO A 307 -4.09 -15.19 -0.17
C PRO A 307 -3.48 -15.09 -1.58
N GLU A 308 -4.29 -14.74 -2.58
CA GLU A 308 -3.89 -14.58 -3.98
C GLU A 308 -2.85 -13.46 -4.12
N THR A 309 -3.17 -12.29 -3.59
CA THR A 309 -2.27 -11.14 -3.61
C THR A 309 -1.01 -11.38 -2.80
N LEU A 310 -1.10 -12.02 -1.63
CA LEU A 310 0.09 -12.36 -0.84
C LEU A 310 1.00 -13.34 -1.57
N SER A 311 0.44 -14.34 -2.27
CA SER A 311 1.22 -15.26 -3.10
C SER A 311 1.96 -14.53 -4.21
N ASN A 312 1.24 -13.73 -5.00
CA ASN A 312 1.81 -12.94 -6.09
C ASN A 312 2.89 -11.96 -5.61
N LEU A 313 2.68 -11.37 -4.42
CA LEU A 313 3.64 -10.47 -3.80
C LEU A 313 4.93 -11.19 -3.39
N CYS A 314 4.81 -12.37 -2.80
CA CYS A 314 5.97 -13.19 -2.45
C CYS A 314 6.77 -13.58 -3.70
N ASP A 315 6.08 -14.00 -4.78
CA ASP A 315 6.72 -14.29 -6.06
C ASP A 315 7.44 -13.06 -6.63
N LEU A 316 6.80 -11.90 -6.55
CA LEU A 316 7.39 -10.65 -7.02
C LEU A 316 8.64 -10.25 -6.22
N VAL A 317 8.62 -10.40 -4.89
CA VAL A 317 9.78 -10.13 -4.03
C VAL A 317 10.94 -11.05 -4.39
N VAL A 318 10.68 -12.35 -4.46
CA VAL A 318 11.70 -13.36 -4.84
C VAL A 318 12.24 -13.08 -6.23
N GLY A 319 11.36 -12.87 -7.20
CA GLY A 319 11.76 -12.59 -8.58
C GLY A 319 12.59 -11.30 -8.75
N ASN A 320 12.32 -10.25 -7.94
CA ASN A 320 13.17 -9.05 -7.94
C ASN A 320 14.57 -9.32 -7.34
N LEU A 321 14.66 -10.10 -6.27
CA LEU A 321 15.96 -10.50 -5.70
C LEU A 321 16.75 -11.33 -6.70
N GLU A 322 16.15 -12.37 -7.28
CA GLU A 322 16.77 -13.23 -8.29
C GLU A 322 17.23 -12.44 -9.53
N ALA A 323 16.37 -11.55 -10.02
CA ALA A 323 16.68 -10.71 -11.17
C ALA A 323 17.90 -9.82 -10.88
N PHE A 324 17.90 -9.14 -9.72
CA PHE A 324 18.99 -8.27 -9.33
C PHE A 324 20.33 -9.00 -9.23
N PHE A 325 20.37 -10.10 -8.49
CA PHE A 325 21.60 -10.86 -8.29
C PHE A 325 22.06 -11.65 -9.54
N SER A 326 21.16 -11.84 -10.50
CA SER A 326 21.49 -12.38 -11.83
C SER A 326 21.80 -11.29 -12.87
N ASN A 327 21.93 -10.01 -12.48
CA ASN A 327 22.09 -8.87 -13.36
C ASN A 327 21.03 -8.76 -14.47
N LYS A 328 19.79 -9.17 -14.16
CA LYS A 328 18.62 -9.02 -15.03
C LYS A 328 17.81 -7.78 -14.64
N PRO A 329 16.99 -7.23 -15.55
CA PRO A 329 16.07 -6.15 -15.20
C PRO A 329 15.13 -6.55 -14.05
N LEU A 330 14.91 -5.63 -13.10
CA LEU A 330 13.93 -5.83 -12.02
C LEU A 330 12.52 -6.00 -12.61
N LEU A 331 11.70 -6.82 -11.97
CA LEU A 331 10.31 -7.07 -12.39
C LEU A 331 9.40 -5.85 -12.09
N SER A 332 9.67 -5.13 -11.01
CA SER A 332 8.86 -3.97 -10.59
C SER A 332 9.72 -2.78 -10.15
N PRO A 333 10.58 -2.25 -11.05
CA PRO A 333 11.47 -1.15 -10.71
C PRO A 333 10.69 0.13 -10.42
N VAL A 334 11.19 0.91 -9.46
CA VAL A 334 10.76 2.30 -9.28
C VAL A 334 11.51 3.15 -10.29
N THR A 335 10.80 3.61 -11.32
CA THR A 335 11.39 4.42 -12.39
C THR A 335 11.66 5.85 -11.91
N THR A 336 12.60 6.55 -12.58
CA THR A 336 12.89 7.97 -12.33
C THR A 336 11.63 8.83 -12.41
N ALA A 337 10.75 8.56 -13.38
CA ALA A 337 9.47 9.27 -13.51
C ALA A 337 8.54 9.07 -12.29
N LYS A 338 8.57 7.91 -11.64
CA LYS A 338 7.82 7.67 -10.41
C LYS A 338 8.48 8.37 -9.22
N LEU A 339 9.81 8.42 -9.17
CA LEU A 339 10.57 9.17 -8.15
C LEU A 339 10.26 10.67 -8.24
N ASP A 340 10.27 11.25 -9.43
CA ASP A 340 9.93 12.67 -9.66
C ASP A 340 8.46 12.98 -9.33
N SER A 341 7.59 11.99 -9.42
CA SER A 341 6.15 12.15 -9.10
C SER A 341 5.83 12.16 -7.61
N VAL A 342 6.73 11.65 -6.77
CA VAL A 342 6.55 11.61 -5.31
C VAL A 342 7.02 12.92 -4.64
N GLY A 343 7.56 13.84 -5.44
CA GLY A 343 7.84 15.22 -5.05
C GLY A 343 9.16 15.39 -4.32
N PHE A 344 10.23 15.65 -5.11
CA PHE A 344 11.36 16.47 -4.66
C PHE A 344 11.52 17.58 -5.70
N SER A 345 10.98 18.74 -5.40
CA SER A 345 11.43 20.02 -5.95
C SER A 345 12.00 20.83 -4.80
#